data_715095dc39d21f6fa962945e10ee7853
#
_entry.id   715095dc39d21f6fa962945e10ee7853
#
_cell.length_a   1.000
_cell.length_b   1.000
_cell.length_c   1.000
_cell.angle_alpha   90.00
_cell.angle_beta   90.00
_cell.angle_gamma   90.00
#
_symmetry.space_group_name_H-M   'P 1'
#
loop_
_entity.id
_entity.type
_entity.pdbx_description
1 polymer ?
#
loop_
_entity_poly.entity_id
_entity_poly.type
_entity_poly.pdbx_seq_one_letter_code
_entity_poly.pdbx_strand_id
1 'polypeptide(L)'
;MDALESILNWLEDQKERYVILSDSYIAMNFDFGKLVDAHVKSGADVTMVYNRAPIPEGARSDNYTIRTDENGRVTEILSNDYRMGEQNLAMNIYVIERESLIHLIHDASVRGLVYFERDILARNLKLLNVQSYEFDGYAARISDMKSYFDENMRLLQDGSMNALFGPAPIYTKIRDDNPTRYLQGSSVKNSLLADGCVIEGTVENSVLFRGCKIKKGAVVKNCVLMQDTVVEPNANVEYVVTDKNVHITEDKKLAGTDTFPVFIAKNHSV
;
A
#
# COMPACT_ATOMS: atom_id res chain seq x y z
N MET A 1 -2.89 9.95 -17.28
CA MET A 1 -3.63 11.20 -17.61
C MET A 1 -5.12 10.93 -17.79
N ASP A 2 -5.55 9.87 -18.45
CA ASP A 2 -6.98 9.54 -18.73
C ASP A 2 -7.88 9.60 -17.49
N ALA A 3 -7.39 9.08 -16.35
CA ALA A 3 -8.13 9.14 -15.10
C ALA A 3 -8.33 10.59 -14.59
N LEU A 4 -7.34 11.47 -14.77
CA LEU A 4 -7.45 12.88 -14.40
C LEU A 4 -8.39 13.62 -15.37
N GLU A 5 -8.32 13.32 -16.66
CA GLU A 5 -9.24 13.88 -17.65
C GLU A 5 -10.70 13.49 -17.38
N SER A 6 -10.94 12.25 -16.94
CA SER A 6 -12.29 11.77 -16.61
C SER A 6 -12.96 12.50 -15.43
N ILE A 7 -12.17 13.13 -14.55
CA ILE A 7 -12.67 13.88 -13.39
C ILE A 7 -12.55 15.40 -13.56
N LEU A 8 -12.23 15.90 -14.76
CA LEU A 8 -11.94 17.31 -14.99
C LEU A 8 -13.12 18.23 -14.60
N ASN A 9 -14.33 17.90 -15.03
CA ASN A 9 -15.53 18.67 -14.67
C ASN A 9 -15.74 18.74 -13.16
N TRP A 10 -15.46 17.64 -12.44
CA TRP A 10 -15.53 17.61 -10.98
C TRP A 10 -14.46 18.51 -10.36
N LEU A 11 -13.24 18.53 -10.88
CA LEU A 11 -12.16 19.42 -10.42
C LEU A 11 -12.50 20.90 -10.64
N GLU A 12 -13.13 21.23 -11.76
CA GLU A 12 -13.58 22.61 -12.09
C GLU A 12 -14.65 23.11 -11.11
N ASP A 13 -15.53 22.23 -10.64
CA ASP A 13 -16.59 22.57 -9.69
C ASP A 13 -16.10 22.73 -8.23
N GLN A 14 -14.85 22.34 -7.91
CA GLN A 14 -14.31 22.46 -6.56
C GLN A 14 -13.88 23.89 -6.24
N LYS A 15 -13.85 24.21 -4.94
CA LYS A 15 -13.46 25.54 -4.41
C LYS A 15 -12.09 25.53 -3.75
N GLU A 16 -11.59 24.36 -3.42
CA GLU A 16 -10.30 24.17 -2.77
C GLU A 16 -9.18 24.62 -3.68
N ARG A 17 -8.22 25.34 -3.11
CA ARG A 17 -7.10 25.88 -3.86
C ARG A 17 -6.10 24.79 -4.28
N TYR A 18 -5.82 23.83 -3.41
CA TYR A 18 -4.83 22.79 -3.61
C TYR A 18 -5.46 21.43 -3.77
N VAL A 19 -4.85 20.62 -4.63
CA VAL A 19 -5.21 19.22 -4.87
C VAL A 19 -4.05 18.35 -4.47
N ILE A 20 -4.36 17.25 -3.80
CA ILE A 20 -3.39 16.18 -3.52
C ILE A 20 -3.72 15.02 -4.46
N LEU A 21 -2.77 14.67 -5.31
CA LEU A 21 -2.81 13.44 -6.09
C LEU A 21 -2.05 12.37 -5.31
N SER A 22 -2.61 11.18 -5.20
CA SER A 22 -1.95 10.06 -4.52
C SER A 22 -2.37 8.75 -5.15
N ASP A 23 -1.39 7.89 -5.40
CA ASP A 23 -1.67 6.48 -5.70
C ASP A 23 -2.13 5.74 -4.43
N SER A 24 -2.76 4.59 -4.62
CA SER A 24 -3.34 3.79 -3.53
C SER A 24 -2.54 2.51 -3.19
N TYR A 25 -1.32 2.36 -3.72
CA TYR A 25 -0.51 1.15 -3.52
C TYR A 25 0.51 1.25 -2.37
N ILE A 26 0.53 2.38 -1.64
CA ILE A 26 1.39 2.56 -0.47
C ILE A 26 0.52 2.69 0.78
N ALA A 27 0.68 1.77 1.74
CA ALA A 27 0.09 1.92 3.07
C ALA A 27 1.06 2.68 3.97
N MET A 28 0.60 3.80 4.53
CA MET A 28 1.39 4.69 5.36
C MET A 28 0.49 5.50 6.30
N ASN A 29 1.06 6.02 7.37
CA ASN A 29 0.42 7.00 8.23
C ASN A 29 1.02 8.38 7.92
N PHE A 30 0.30 9.18 7.14
CA PHE A 30 0.83 10.40 6.54
C PHE A 30 0.00 11.64 6.92
N ASP A 31 0.68 12.68 7.37
CA ASP A 31 0.07 13.98 7.68
C ASP A 31 0.04 14.87 6.43
N PHE A 32 -1.05 14.80 5.70
CA PHE A 32 -1.26 15.64 4.50
C PHE A 32 -1.32 17.13 4.82
N GLY A 33 -1.70 17.51 6.05
CA GLY A 33 -1.70 18.92 6.47
C GLY A 33 -0.29 19.51 6.43
N LYS A 34 0.68 18.82 7.03
CA LYS A 34 2.09 19.23 6.98
C LYS A 34 2.64 19.31 5.56
N LEU A 35 2.23 18.40 4.69
CA LEU A 35 2.63 18.43 3.28
C LEU A 35 2.11 19.68 2.57
N VAL A 36 0.84 20.03 2.75
CA VAL A 36 0.26 21.25 2.16
C VAL A 36 0.91 22.50 2.73
N ASP A 37 1.16 22.56 4.04
CA ASP A 37 1.86 23.67 4.67
C ASP A 37 3.28 23.87 4.09
N ALA A 38 4.01 22.76 3.88
CA ALA A 38 5.33 22.78 3.24
C ALA A 38 5.25 23.28 1.80
N HIS A 39 4.26 22.83 1.04
CA HIS A 39 4.01 23.29 -0.33
C HIS A 39 3.76 24.81 -0.39
N VAL A 40 2.86 25.31 0.44
CA VAL A 40 2.52 26.74 0.52
C VAL A 40 3.76 27.56 0.91
N LYS A 41 4.53 27.10 1.92
CA LYS A 41 5.73 27.79 2.39
C LYS A 41 6.84 27.84 1.33
N SER A 42 7.00 26.80 0.54
CA SER A 42 8.04 26.75 -0.51
C SER A 42 7.71 27.62 -1.74
N GLY A 43 6.43 27.97 -1.95
CA GLY A 43 5.97 28.64 -3.17
C GLY A 43 6.19 27.79 -4.43
N ALA A 44 6.15 26.46 -4.27
CA ALA A 44 6.31 25.52 -5.38
C ALA A 44 5.07 25.49 -6.28
N ASP A 45 5.27 25.19 -7.56
CA ASP A 45 4.18 24.86 -8.48
C ASP A 45 3.68 23.44 -8.20
N VAL A 46 4.61 22.52 -7.90
CA VAL A 46 4.33 21.14 -7.52
C VAL A 46 5.24 20.72 -6.37
N THR A 47 4.70 20.05 -5.36
CA THR A 47 5.50 19.34 -4.34
C THR A 47 5.36 17.86 -4.55
N MET A 48 6.48 17.15 -4.66
CA MET A 48 6.58 15.72 -4.92
C MET A 48 7.12 14.99 -3.69
N VAL A 49 6.36 14.02 -3.18
CA VAL A 49 6.79 13.23 -2.01
C VAL A 49 7.67 12.07 -2.44
N TYR A 50 8.74 11.84 -1.68
CA TYR A 50 9.63 10.69 -1.83
C TYR A 50 10.01 10.10 -0.48
N ASN A 51 10.44 8.85 -0.49
CA ASN A 51 11.12 8.24 0.64
C ASN A 51 12.48 7.66 0.21
N ARG A 52 13.40 7.52 1.16
CA ARG A 52 14.68 6.84 0.92
C ARG A 52 14.47 5.35 1.09
N ALA A 53 14.57 4.62 0.01
CA ALA A 53 14.39 3.18 0.01
C ALA A 53 15.11 2.52 -1.17
N PRO A 54 15.48 1.24 -1.06
CA PRO A 54 15.85 0.46 -2.23
C PRO A 54 14.62 0.29 -3.14
N ILE A 55 14.86 0.24 -4.44
CA ILE A 55 13.79 -0.03 -5.42
C ILE A 55 13.38 -1.49 -5.27
N PRO A 56 12.10 -1.79 -4.95
CA PRO A 56 11.62 -3.16 -4.83
C PRO A 56 11.78 -3.93 -6.15
N GLU A 57 12.08 -5.23 -6.09
CA GLU A 57 12.27 -6.04 -7.30
C GLU A 57 11.03 -6.04 -8.21
N GLY A 58 9.84 -6.17 -7.64
CA GLY A 58 8.57 -6.12 -8.38
C GLY A 58 8.24 -4.76 -9.00
N ALA A 59 8.87 -3.67 -8.54
CA ALA A 59 8.63 -2.30 -9.02
C ALA A 59 9.73 -1.78 -9.96
N ARG A 60 10.64 -2.61 -10.42
CA ARG A 60 11.76 -2.15 -11.28
C ARG A 60 11.33 -1.58 -12.61
N SER A 61 10.22 -2.04 -13.17
CA SER A 61 9.68 -1.56 -14.44
C SER A 61 8.62 -0.48 -14.31
N ASP A 62 8.29 -0.06 -13.09
CA ASP A 62 7.26 0.94 -12.82
C ASP A 62 7.61 1.73 -11.55
N ASN A 63 8.71 2.48 -11.64
CA ASN A 63 9.15 3.33 -10.55
C ASN A 63 9.65 4.67 -11.08
N TYR A 64 9.62 5.67 -10.20
CA TYR A 64 10.26 6.95 -10.42
C TYR A 64 11.21 7.24 -9.28
N THR A 65 12.43 7.65 -9.60
CA THR A 65 13.37 8.20 -8.64
C THR A 65 13.67 9.65 -8.95
N ILE A 66 14.03 10.43 -7.93
CA ILE A 66 14.29 11.85 -8.09
C ILE A 66 15.71 12.21 -7.65
N ARG A 67 16.27 13.25 -8.27
CA ARG A 67 17.42 13.98 -7.76
C ARG A 67 17.03 15.38 -7.38
N THR A 68 17.62 15.88 -6.32
CA THR A 68 17.35 17.22 -5.79
C THR A 68 18.63 18.02 -5.71
N ASP A 69 18.51 19.33 -5.77
CA ASP A 69 19.59 20.24 -5.39
C ASP A 69 19.64 20.45 -3.86
N GLU A 70 20.53 21.31 -3.40
CA GLU A 70 20.74 21.65 -1.98
C GLU A 70 19.52 22.33 -1.35
N ASN A 71 18.65 22.91 -2.13
CA ASN A 71 17.42 23.58 -1.69
C ASN A 71 16.20 22.68 -1.75
N GLY A 72 16.36 21.39 -2.08
CA GLY A 72 15.27 20.43 -2.20
C GLY A 72 14.47 20.55 -3.50
N ARG A 73 14.91 21.37 -4.47
CA ARG A 73 14.27 21.42 -5.78
C ARG A 73 14.58 20.17 -6.58
N VAL A 74 13.58 19.59 -7.21
CA VAL A 74 13.75 18.41 -8.08
C VAL A 74 14.43 18.84 -9.37
N THR A 75 15.60 18.26 -9.65
CA THR A 75 16.41 18.55 -10.84
C THR A 75 16.29 17.48 -11.91
N GLU A 76 15.94 16.24 -11.50
CA GLU A 76 15.79 15.13 -12.42
C GLU A 76 14.72 14.14 -11.88
N ILE A 77 13.90 13.61 -12.79
CA ILE A 77 12.98 12.50 -12.54
C ILE A 77 13.36 11.38 -13.50
N LEU A 78 13.72 10.23 -12.96
CA LEU A 78 14.14 9.05 -13.69
C LEU A 78 13.05 8.00 -13.64
N SER A 79 12.62 7.52 -14.80
CA SER A 79 11.68 6.40 -14.91
C SER A 79 12.44 5.08 -14.96
N ASN A 80 11.91 4.06 -14.32
CA ASN A 80 12.44 2.68 -14.36
C ASN A 80 13.92 2.63 -14.00
N ASP A 81 14.26 3.25 -12.88
CA ASP A 81 15.63 3.24 -12.37
C ASP A 81 15.97 1.82 -11.86
N TYR A 82 17.14 1.31 -12.26
CA TYR A 82 17.61 -0.02 -11.89
C TYR A 82 18.81 0.01 -10.93
N ARG A 83 19.15 1.19 -10.41
CA ARG A 83 20.29 1.32 -9.49
C ARG A 83 20.04 0.54 -8.21
N MET A 84 21.12 -0.08 -7.73
CA MET A 84 21.10 -0.79 -6.46
C MET A 84 21.26 0.18 -5.27
N GLY A 85 20.79 -0.25 -4.10
CA GLY A 85 20.86 0.53 -2.87
C GLY A 85 19.75 1.57 -2.73
N GLU A 86 19.84 2.38 -1.70
CA GLU A 86 18.86 3.41 -1.40
C GLU A 86 18.82 4.49 -2.48
N GLN A 87 17.62 4.84 -2.90
CA GLN A 87 17.31 5.90 -3.85
C GLN A 87 16.24 6.80 -3.25
N ASN A 88 16.14 8.03 -3.74
CA ASN A 88 14.97 8.88 -3.47
C ASN A 88 13.82 8.40 -4.34
N LEU A 89 13.07 7.44 -3.82
CA LEU A 89 12.00 6.76 -4.52
C LEU A 89 10.70 7.55 -4.40
N ALA A 90 10.15 7.99 -5.52
CA ALA A 90 8.90 8.73 -5.54
C ALA A 90 7.75 7.90 -4.96
N MET A 91 6.89 8.55 -4.20
CA MET A 91 5.71 7.92 -3.60
C MET A 91 4.44 8.15 -4.43
N ASN A 92 4.57 8.82 -5.58
CA ASN A 92 3.46 9.23 -6.45
C ASN A 92 2.39 10.02 -5.66
N ILE A 93 2.88 10.88 -4.77
CA ILE A 93 2.07 11.82 -4.01
C ILE A 93 2.52 13.22 -4.38
N TYR A 94 1.58 14.04 -4.81
CA TYR A 94 1.85 15.40 -5.29
C TYR A 94 0.87 16.38 -4.68
N VAL A 95 1.36 17.59 -4.36
CA VAL A 95 0.50 18.75 -4.10
C VAL A 95 0.68 19.73 -5.25
N ILE A 96 -0.43 20.21 -5.76
CA ILE A 96 -0.48 21.16 -6.87
C ILE A 96 -1.68 22.10 -6.70
N GLU A 97 -1.55 23.33 -7.16
CA GLU A 97 -2.68 24.25 -7.21
C GLU A 97 -3.73 23.75 -8.22
N ARG A 98 -5.02 23.74 -7.84
CA ARG A 98 -6.12 23.20 -8.64
C ARG A 98 -6.18 23.78 -10.05
N GLU A 99 -6.09 25.11 -10.17
CA GLU A 99 -6.09 25.78 -11.48
C GLU A 99 -4.91 25.34 -12.37
N SER A 100 -3.71 25.21 -11.77
CA SER A 100 -2.52 24.72 -12.48
C SER A 100 -2.69 23.28 -12.95
N LEU A 101 -3.31 22.42 -12.11
CA LEU A 101 -3.60 21.05 -12.50
C LEU A 101 -4.57 20.97 -13.66
N ILE A 102 -5.67 21.76 -13.65
CA ILE A 102 -6.63 21.84 -14.74
C ILE A 102 -5.95 22.24 -16.05
N HIS A 103 -5.10 23.27 -16.01
CA HIS A 103 -4.34 23.69 -17.20
C HIS A 103 -3.40 22.59 -17.72
N LEU A 104 -2.71 21.87 -16.82
CA LEU A 104 -1.83 20.76 -17.21
C LEU A 104 -2.61 19.60 -17.82
N ILE A 105 -3.81 19.29 -17.32
CA ILE A 105 -4.67 18.24 -17.89
C ILE A 105 -5.11 18.62 -19.31
N HIS A 106 -5.56 19.85 -19.53
CA HIS A 106 -5.96 20.32 -20.86
C HIS A 106 -4.79 20.29 -21.86
N ASP A 107 -3.62 20.81 -21.46
CA ASP A 107 -2.42 20.79 -22.33
C ASP A 107 -1.99 19.35 -22.65
N ALA A 108 -2.04 18.46 -21.68
CA ALA A 108 -1.72 17.04 -21.86
C ALA A 108 -2.69 16.34 -22.83
N SER A 109 -4.00 16.59 -22.71
CA SER A 109 -5.02 16.02 -23.58
C SER A 109 -4.79 16.44 -25.05
N VAL A 110 -4.57 17.73 -25.29
CA VAL A 110 -4.31 18.26 -26.66
C VAL A 110 -3.04 17.65 -27.28
N ARG A 111 -2.04 17.34 -26.46
CA ARG A 111 -0.74 16.79 -26.91
C ARG A 111 -0.67 15.26 -26.88
N GLY A 112 -1.69 14.58 -26.41
CA GLY A 112 -1.69 13.11 -26.26
C GLY A 112 -0.66 12.61 -25.24
N LEU A 113 -0.41 13.36 -24.16
CA LEU A 113 0.50 12.97 -23.07
C LEU A 113 -0.21 12.00 -22.11
N VAL A 114 0.48 10.94 -21.70
CA VAL A 114 -0.15 9.84 -20.97
C VAL A 114 0.29 9.77 -19.51
N TYR A 115 1.56 10.03 -19.22
CA TYR A 115 2.13 9.84 -17.88
C TYR A 115 2.46 11.19 -17.23
N PHE A 116 1.89 11.43 -16.06
CA PHE A 116 2.06 12.68 -15.32
C PHE A 116 3.53 12.96 -14.99
N GLU A 117 4.23 11.97 -14.46
CA GLU A 117 5.62 12.08 -14.03
C GLU A 117 6.57 12.26 -15.23
N ARG A 118 6.46 11.37 -16.21
CA ARG A 118 7.39 11.31 -17.36
C ARG A 118 7.13 12.37 -18.39
N ASP A 119 5.86 12.58 -18.72
CA ASP A 119 5.49 13.40 -19.87
C ASP A 119 5.22 14.86 -19.50
N ILE A 120 4.79 15.11 -18.24
CA ILE A 120 4.51 16.45 -17.74
C ILE A 120 5.64 16.94 -16.83
N LEU A 121 5.85 16.30 -15.67
CA LEU A 121 6.81 16.83 -14.69
C LEU A 121 8.25 16.79 -15.20
N ALA A 122 8.75 15.63 -15.64
CA ALA A 122 10.14 15.47 -16.04
C ALA A 122 10.54 16.38 -17.20
N ARG A 123 9.62 16.62 -18.15
CA ARG A 123 9.89 17.49 -19.31
C ARG A 123 9.85 18.98 -18.98
N ASN A 124 9.15 19.36 -17.92
CA ASN A 124 8.91 20.75 -17.56
C ASN A 124 9.67 21.21 -16.30
N LEU A 125 10.64 20.45 -15.78
CA LEU A 125 11.43 20.81 -14.58
C LEU A 125 12.16 22.17 -14.71
N LYS A 126 12.42 22.64 -15.94
CA LYS A 126 13.01 23.97 -16.17
C LYS A 126 11.99 25.11 -16.04
N LEU A 127 10.72 24.82 -16.27
CA LEU A 127 9.61 25.80 -16.25
C LEU A 127 8.87 25.77 -14.91
N LEU A 128 8.68 24.58 -14.36
CA LEU A 128 7.99 24.36 -13.09
C LEU A 128 8.98 24.35 -11.92
N ASN A 129 8.60 25.02 -10.85
CA ASN A 129 9.27 24.89 -9.56
C ASN A 129 8.74 23.63 -8.83
N VAL A 130 9.40 22.48 -9.08
CA VAL A 130 9.05 21.22 -8.42
C VAL A 130 9.92 21.06 -7.18
N GLN A 131 9.31 21.07 -6.00
CA GLN A 131 9.97 20.86 -4.71
C GLN A 131 9.78 19.42 -4.22
N SER A 132 10.78 18.88 -3.57
CA SER A 132 10.69 17.57 -2.94
C SER A 132 10.25 17.65 -1.49
N TYR A 133 9.54 16.63 -1.02
CA TYR A 133 9.18 16.44 0.39
C TYR A 133 9.57 15.03 0.81
N GLU A 134 10.52 14.91 1.75
CA GLU A 134 10.96 13.61 2.26
C GLU A 134 9.96 13.07 3.28
N PHE A 135 9.53 11.83 3.09
CA PHE A 135 8.77 11.07 4.07
C PHE A 135 9.69 10.00 4.68
N ASP A 136 9.94 10.11 5.97
CA ASP A 136 10.83 9.24 6.75
C ASP A 136 10.09 8.21 7.61
N GLY A 137 8.74 8.17 7.52
CA GLY A 137 7.89 7.24 8.24
C GLY A 137 7.82 5.84 7.63
N TYR A 138 7.00 4.99 8.27
CA TYR A 138 6.69 3.66 7.74
C TYR A 138 5.92 3.77 6.42
N ALA A 139 6.46 3.17 5.38
CA ALA A 139 5.82 3.06 4.07
C ALA A 139 5.85 1.59 3.61
N ALA A 140 4.68 1.00 3.44
CA ALA A 140 4.50 -0.34 2.89
C ALA A 140 4.07 -0.23 1.42
N ARG A 141 4.98 -0.49 0.50
CA ARG A 141 4.73 -0.42 -0.93
C ARG A 141 4.25 -1.78 -1.44
N ILE A 142 3.04 -1.82 -1.97
CA ILE A 142 2.36 -3.06 -2.40
C ILE A 142 2.18 -3.00 -3.91
N SER A 143 3.09 -3.63 -4.66
CA SER A 143 3.09 -3.66 -6.12
C SER A 143 2.65 -5.00 -6.70
N ASP A 144 2.72 -6.07 -5.91
CA ASP A 144 2.38 -7.44 -6.31
C ASP A 144 1.95 -8.29 -5.10
N MET A 145 1.65 -9.56 -5.35
CA MET A 145 1.23 -10.49 -4.29
C MET A 145 2.35 -10.77 -3.28
N LYS A 146 3.60 -10.80 -3.75
CA LYS A 146 4.76 -11.02 -2.87
C LYS A 146 4.94 -9.86 -1.90
N SER A 147 4.94 -8.62 -2.39
CA SER A 147 5.04 -7.43 -1.54
C SER A 147 3.84 -7.29 -0.60
N TYR A 148 2.63 -7.66 -1.05
CA TYR A 148 1.46 -7.73 -0.16
C TYR A 148 1.67 -8.72 0.99
N PHE A 149 2.16 -9.92 0.68
CA PHE A 149 2.48 -10.93 1.68
C PHE A 149 3.55 -10.43 2.65
N ASP A 150 4.68 -9.94 2.14
CA ASP A 150 5.82 -9.48 2.94
C ASP A 150 5.44 -8.33 3.90
N GLU A 151 4.68 -7.36 3.41
CA GLU A 151 4.25 -6.23 4.24
C GLU A 151 3.26 -6.65 5.34
N ASN A 152 2.40 -7.65 5.10
CA ASN A 152 1.59 -8.23 6.15
C ASN A 152 2.45 -8.99 7.18
N MET A 153 3.44 -9.78 6.74
CA MET A 153 4.37 -10.47 7.64
C MET A 153 5.24 -9.49 8.42
N ARG A 154 5.63 -8.37 7.81
CA ARG A 154 6.38 -7.30 8.47
C ARG A 154 5.62 -6.70 9.65
N LEU A 155 4.29 -6.65 9.63
CA LEU A 155 3.48 -6.18 10.76
C LEU A 155 3.60 -7.09 12.00
N LEU A 156 4.05 -8.33 11.86
CA LEU A 156 4.33 -9.24 12.98
C LEU A 156 5.65 -8.94 13.69
N GLN A 157 6.50 -8.09 13.12
CA GLN A 157 7.77 -7.70 13.71
C GLN A 157 7.56 -6.61 14.77
N ASP A 158 8.40 -6.63 15.80
CA ASP A 158 8.35 -5.66 16.89
C ASP A 158 8.44 -4.21 16.35
N GLY A 159 7.53 -3.38 16.81
CA GLY A 159 7.48 -1.95 16.46
C GLY A 159 6.78 -1.60 15.14
N SER A 160 6.63 -2.54 14.18
CA SER A 160 6.04 -2.26 12.87
C SER A 160 4.58 -1.82 12.96
N MET A 161 3.78 -2.48 13.79
CA MET A 161 2.39 -2.09 14.05
C MET A 161 2.30 -0.65 14.58
N ASN A 162 3.15 -0.31 15.55
CA ASN A 162 3.16 1.03 16.13
C ASN A 162 3.67 2.08 15.13
N ALA A 163 4.62 1.72 14.28
CA ALA A 163 5.12 2.62 13.24
C ALA A 163 4.04 2.99 12.20
N LEU A 164 3.16 2.04 11.85
CA LEU A 164 2.07 2.29 10.89
C LEU A 164 0.83 2.90 11.55
N PHE A 165 0.40 2.38 12.72
CA PHE A 165 -0.89 2.74 13.31
C PHE A 165 -0.79 3.70 14.50
N GLY A 166 0.41 3.90 15.05
CA GLY A 166 0.64 4.72 16.24
C GLY A 166 0.62 6.24 16.03
N PRO A 167 1.17 6.80 14.93
CA PRO A 167 1.33 8.24 14.78
C PRO A 167 0.02 9.03 14.77
N ALA A 168 -0.98 8.54 14.06
CA ALA A 168 -2.32 9.15 14.00
C ALA A 168 -3.39 8.08 13.77
N PRO A 169 -4.65 8.31 14.20
CA PRO A 169 -5.73 7.39 13.94
C PRO A 169 -5.96 7.16 12.44
N ILE A 170 -6.03 5.91 12.01
CA ILE A 170 -6.43 5.54 10.67
C ILE A 170 -7.92 5.18 10.69
N TYR A 171 -8.73 5.98 10.01
CA TYR A 171 -10.17 5.79 9.96
C TYR A 171 -10.52 4.76 8.89
N THR A 172 -11.16 3.67 9.33
CA THR A 172 -11.65 2.60 8.45
C THR A 172 -13.12 2.34 8.73
N LYS A 173 -13.77 1.54 7.88
CA LYS A 173 -15.14 1.11 8.13
C LYS A 173 -15.22 0.33 9.45
N ILE A 174 -15.98 0.85 10.39
CA ILE A 174 -16.25 0.18 11.67
C ILE A 174 -17.18 -1.01 11.41
N ARG A 175 -16.87 -2.13 12.06
CA ARG A 175 -17.71 -3.33 12.11
C ARG A 175 -17.65 -3.88 13.54
N ASP A 176 -18.81 -3.99 14.17
CA ASP A 176 -18.94 -4.54 15.52
C ASP A 176 -19.02 -6.06 15.43
N ASP A 177 -17.85 -6.72 15.47
CA ASP A 177 -17.76 -8.17 15.54
C ASP A 177 -17.49 -8.60 16.99
N ASN A 178 -17.82 -9.86 17.32
CA ASN A 178 -17.48 -10.42 18.62
C ASN A 178 -15.96 -10.55 18.78
N PRO A 179 -15.41 -10.46 19.99
CA PRO A 179 -14.01 -10.76 20.24
C PRO A 179 -13.62 -12.15 19.72
N THR A 180 -12.36 -12.31 19.32
CA THR A 180 -11.82 -13.60 18.90
C THR A 180 -11.92 -14.63 20.03
N ARG A 181 -12.38 -15.82 19.69
CA ARG A 181 -12.56 -16.95 20.62
C ARG A 181 -11.48 -18.00 20.41
N TYR A 182 -10.80 -18.35 21.49
CA TYR A 182 -9.82 -19.44 21.53
C TYR A 182 -10.46 -20.64 22.25
N LEU A 183 -10.61 -21.76 21.54
CA LEU A 183 -11.25 -22.97 22.10
C LEU A 183 -10.19 -23.93 22.63
N GLN A 184 -10.65 -24.95 23.33
CA GLN A 184 -9.76 -25.94 23.99
C GLN A 184 -8.86 -26.63 22.94
N GLY A 185 -7.54 -26.59 23.17
CA GLY A 185 -6.54 -27.18 22.28
C GLY A 185 -6.02 -26.25 21.23
N SER A 186 -6.50 -24.99 21.14
CA SER A 186 -5.95 -24.01 20.26
C SER A 186 -4.54 -23.56 20.69
N SER A 187 -3.70 -23.22 19.70
CA SER A 187 -2.37 -22.65 19.91
C SER A 187 -2.15 -21.49 18.95
N VAL A 188 -1.82 -20.32 19.47
CA VAL A 188 -1.54 -19.14 18.65
C VAL A 188 -0.19 -18.55 19.05
N LYS A 189 0.70 -18.33 18.06
CA LYS A 189 2.03 -17.74 18.26
C LYS A 189 2.31 -16.69 17.20
N ASN A 190 2.89 -15.56 17.61
CA ASN A 190 3.37 -14.48 16.74
C ASN A 190 2.39 -14.20 15.58
N SER A 191 1.14 -13.89 15.89
CA SER A 191 0.08 -13.74 14.88
C SER A 191 -0.84 -12.57 15.23
N LEU A 192 -1.37 -11.90 14.19
CA LEU A 192 -2.39 -10.88 14.32
C LEU A 192 -3.75 -11.48 13.95
N LEU A 193 -4.69 -11.40 14.87
CA LEU A 193 -6.05 -11.89 14.67
C LEU A 193 -7.05 -10.75 14.87
N ALA A 194 -7.86 -10.51 13.86
CA ALA A 194 -8.94 -9.53 13.94
C ALA A 194 -10.17 -10.13 14.64
N ASP A 195 -11.13 -9.28 15.01
CA ASP A 195 -12.36 -9.69 15.70
C ASP A 195 -13.16 -10.75 14.94
N GLY A 196 -13.98 -11.50 15.66
CA GLY A 196 -14.88 -12.52 15.11
C GLY A 196 -14.22 -13.86 14.78
N CYS A 197 -12.91 -13.99 14.96
CA CYS A 197 -12.23 -15.27 14.70
C CYS A 197 -12.60 -16.35 15.72
N VAL A 198 -12.59 -17.60 15.26
CA VAL A 198 -12.77 -18.79 16.12
C VAL A 198 -11.63 -19.76 15.88
N ILE A 199 -10.80 -19.99 16.89
CA ILE A 199 -9.59 -20.78 16.77
C ILE A 199 -9.70 -22.06 17.60
N GLU A 200 -9.68 -23.22 16.93
CA GLU A 200 -9.64 -24.55 17.51
C GLU A 200 -8.33 -25.30 17.15
N GLY A 201 -7.60 -24.81 16.16
CA GLY A 201 -6.35 -25.37 15.65
C GLY A 201 -5.12 -24.58 16.06
N THR A 202 -4.06 -24.70 15.28
CA THR A 202 -2.77 -24.00 15.46
C THR A 202 -2.61 -22.87 14.44
N VAL A 203 -2.22 -21.68 14.91
CA VAL A 203 -1.91 -20.52 14.09
C VAL A 203 -0.53 -20.01 14.49
N GLU A 204 0.38 -19.86 13.53
CA GLU A 204 1.75 -19.42 13.77
C GLU A 204 2.20 -18.44 12.65
N ASN A 205 2.85 -17.33 13.04
CA ASN A 205 3.36 -16.31 12.12
C ASN A 205 2.34 -15.93 11.03
N SER A 206 1.11 -15.62 11.41
CA SER A 206 0.03 -15.42 10.43
C SER A 206 -0.82 -14.20 10.76
N VAL A 207 -1.43 -13.63 9.72
CA VAL A 207 -2.37 -12.54 9.83
C VAL A 207 -3.76 -13.04 9.43
N LEU A 208 -4.71 -13.02 10.37
CA LEU A 208 -6.08 -13.45 10.16
C LEU A 208 -7.03 -12.25 10.24
N PHE A 209 -7.75 -12.02 9.16
CA PHE A 209 -8.78 -10.99 9.11
C PHE A 209 -10.05 -11.46 9.81
N ARG A 210 -11.04 -10.58 9.91
CA ARG A 210 -12.27 -10.77 10.66
C ARG A 210 -13.01 -12.06 10.27
N GLY A 211 -13.54 -12.76 11.28
CA GLY A 211 -14.43 -13.89 11.06
C GLY A 211 -13.77 -15.18 10.60
N CYS A 212 -12.43 -15.26 10.56
CA CYS A 212 -11.73 -16.47 10.17
C CYS A 212 -12.01 -17.61 11.18
N LYS A 213 -12.16 -18.84 10.66
CA LYS A 213 -12.42 -20.04 11.46
C LYS A 213 -11.35 -21.09 11.20
N ILE A 214 -10.57 -21.41 12.24
CA ILE A 214 -9.53 -22.45 12.16
C ILE A 214 -10.01 -23.63 13.00
N LYS A 215 -10.38 -24.72 12.31
CA LYS A 215 -11.00 -25.87 12.92
C LYS A 215 -10.00 -26.78 13.63
N LYS A 216 -10.53 -27.74 14.39
CA LYS A 216 -9.74 -28.65 15.21
C LYS A 216 -8.70 -29.41 14.38
N GLY A 217 -7.45 -29.44 14.85
CA GLY A 217 -6.35 -30.12 14.17
C GLY A 217 -5.79 -29.38 12.94
N ALA A 218 -6.45 -28.31 12.47
CA ALA A 218 -5.91 -27.50 11.39
C ALA A 218 -4.64 -26.75 11.83
N VAL A 219 -3.70 -26.59 10.90
CA VAL A 219 -2.42 -25.89 11.12
C VAL A 219 -2.29 -24.80 10.06
N VAL A 220 -2.15 -23.56 10.51
CA VAL A 220 -1.95 -22.38 9.66
C VAL A 220 -0.62 -21.74 10.02
N LYS A 221 0.32 -21.68 9.06
CA LYS A 221 1.65 -21.11 9.27
C LYS A 221 2.02 -20.13 8.15
N ASN A 222 2.62 -19.02 8.51
CA ASN A 222 3.11 -18.04 7.54
C ASN A 222 2.03 -17.66 6.51
N CYS A 223 0.80 -17.37 6.96
CA CYS A 223 -0.34 -17.13 6.08
C CYS A 223 -0.96 -15.74 6.28
N VAL A 224 -1.61 -15.24 5.23
CA VAL A 224 -2.51 -14.09 5.31
C VAL A 224 -3.90 -14.56 4.88
N LEU A 225 -4.82 -14.70 5.84
CA LEU A 225 -6.17 -15.16 5.58
C LEU A 225 -7.15 -14.00 5.67
N MET A 226 -7.78 -13.64 4.54
CA MET A 226 -8.78 -12.57 4.52
C MET A 226 -10.12 -13.00 5.13
N GLN A 227 -11.01 -12.05 5.25
CA GLN A 227 -12.28 -12.14 5.97
C GLN A 227 -13.08 -13.41 5.63
N ASP A 228 -13.65 -14.00 6.69
CA ASP A 228 -14.56 -15.15 6.62
C ASP A 228 -13.94 -16.39 5.94
N THR A 229 -12.60 -16.51 5.96
CA THR A 229 -11.91 -17.72 5.54
C THR A 229 -12.13 -18.84 6.56
N VAL A 230 -12.49 -20.02 6.09
CA VAL A 230 -12.66 -21.22 6.90
C VAL A 230 -11.60 -22.26 6.53
N VAL A 231 -10.85 -22.72 7.53
CA VAL A 231 -9.90 -23.83 7.40
C VAL A 231 -10.47 -25.02 8.18
N GLU A 232 -10.88 -26.06 7.44
CA GLU A 232 -11.55 -27.23 7.98
C GLU A 232 -10.61 -28.15 8.76
N PRO A 233 -11.13 -29.15 9.51
CA PRO A 233 -10.32 -29.99 10.38
C PRO A 233 -9.11 -30.63 9.68
N ASN A 234 -8.00 -30.71 10.40
CA ASN A 234 -6.74 -31.34 9.96
C ASN A 234 -6.10 -30.76 8.69
N ALA A 235 -6.65 -29.69 8.11
CA ALA A 235 -6.00 -29.02 6.99
C ALA A 235 -4.67 -28.41 7.42
N ASN A 236 -3.67 -28.47 6.53
CA ASN A 236 -2.33 -27.87 6.75
C ASN A 236 -2.08 -26.82 5.67
N VAL A 237 -1.92 -25.58 6.10
CA VAL A 237 -1.84 -24.41 5.22
C VAL A 237 -0.58 -23.61 5.55
N GLU A 238 0.33 -23.48 4.58
CA GLU A 238 1.59 -22.81 4.78
C GLU A 238 1.93 -21.89 3.58
N TYR A 239 2.36 -20.65 3.84
CA TYR A 239 2.65 -19.64 2.82
C TYR A 239 1.48 -19.45 1.84
N VAL A 240 0.29 -19.21 2.38
CA VAL A 240 -0.94 -19.01 1.60
C VAL A 240 -1.53 -17.65 1.90
N VAL A 241 -1.96 -16.98 0.84
CA VAL A 241 -2.78 -15.76 0.89
C VAL A 241 -4.17 -16.11 0.38
N THR A 242 -5.20 -15.95 1.18
CA THR A 242 -6.59 -16.10 0.72
C THR A 242 -7.23 -14.73 0.53
N ASP A 243 -8.09 -14.61 -0.47
CA ASP A 243 -9.10 -13.54 -0.51
C ASP A 243 -10.29 -13.93 0.38
N LYS A 244 -11.36 -13.15 0.37
CA LYS A 244 -12.53 -13.28 1.26
C LYS A 244 -13.37 -14.50 0.95
N ASN A 245 -14.01 -15.06 1.99
CA ASN A 245 -14.93 -16.19 1.90
C ASN A 245 -14.31 -17.45 1.23
N VAL A 246 -13.04 -17.71 1.51
CA VAL A 246 -12.38 -18.94 1.04
C VAL A 246 -12.67 -20.09 2.00
N HIS A 247 -12.91 -21.26 1.45
CA HIS A 247 -13.14 -22.49 2.20
C HIS A 247 -12.07 -23.53 1.87
N ILE A 248 -11.19 -23.83 2.82
CA ILE A 248 -10.15 -24.85 2.71
C ILE A 248 -10.69 -26.12 3.32
N THR A 249 -10.83 -27.18 2.49
CA THR A 249 -11.49 -28.41 2.87
C THR A 249 -10.70 -29.27 3.86
N GLU A 250 -11.38 -30.20 4.53
CA GLU A 250 -10.80 -31.13 5.50
C GLU A 250 -9.61 -31.91 4.90
N ASP A 251 -8.60 -32.18 5.76
CA ASP A 251 -7.36 -32.89 5.42
C ASP A 251 -6.52 -32.29 4.27
N LYS A 252 -6.87 -31.10 3.78
CA LYS A 252 -6.17 -30.42 2.68
C LYS A 252 -4.77 -30.02 3.08
N LYS A 253 -3.81 -30.19 2.15
CA LYS A 253 -2.45 -29.70 2.30
C LYS A 253 -2.17 -28.65 1.22
N LEU A 254 -1.90 -27.42 1.63
CA LEU A 254 -1.56 -26.31 0.76
C LEU A 254 -0.24 -25.71 1.25
N ALA A 255 0.77 -25.70 0.39
CA ALA A 255 2.07 -25.16 0.74
C ALA A 255 2.62 -24.30 -0.41
N GLY A 256 2.84 -23.03 -0.14
CA GLY A 256 3.67 -22.15 -0.94
C GLY A 256 5.09 -22.08 -0.40
N THR A 257 5.79 -21.00 -0.74
CA THR A 257 7.10 -20.65 -0.19
C THR A 257 7.11 -19.17 0.17
N ASP A 258 8.10 -18.72 0.92
CA ASP A 258 8.31 -17.31 1.24
C ASP A 258 8.49 -16.42 0.01
N THR A 259 9.11 -16.96 -1.05
CA THR A 259 9.31 -16.26 -2.33
C THR A 259 8.11 -16.34 -3.26
N PHE A 260 7.25 -17.32 -3.07
CA PHE A 260 6.08 -17.55 -3.90
C PHE A 260 4.90 -18.07 -3.06
N PRO A 261 4.19 -17.18 -2.35
CA PRO A 261 2.97 -17.57 -1.62
C PRO A 261 1.86 -17.98 -2.58
N VAL A 262 1.10 -19.02 -2.21
CA VAL A 262 -0.05 -19.47 -3.01
C VAL A 262 -1.21 -18.52 -2.76
N PHE A 263 -1.80 -17.99 -3.81
CA PHE A 263 -3.00 -17.15 -3.74
C PHE A 263 -4.28 -17.94 -4.07
N ILE A 264 -5.31 -17.74 -3.24
CA ILE A 264 -6.64 -18.33 -3.45
C ILE A 264 -7.66 -17.20 -3.57
N ALA A 265 -8.32 -17.14 -4.71
CA ALA A 265 -9.27 -16.08 -5.03
C ALA A 265 -10.56 -16.18 -4.19
N LYS A 266 -11.28 -15.07 -4.13
CA LYS A 266 -12.53 -14.91 -3.36
C LYS A 266 -13.58 -15.97 -3.71
N ASN A 267 -14.30 -16.44 -2.69
CA ASN A 267 -15.40 -17.41 -2.80
C ASN A 267 -14.99 -18.78 -3.37
N HIS A 268 -13.72 -19.14 -3.33
CA HIS A 268 -13.27 -20.46 -3.75
C HIS A 268 -13.28 -21.47 -2.60
N SER A 269 -13.57 -22.72 -2.97
CA SER A 269 -13.38 -23.91 -2.12
C SER A 269 -12.25 -24.77 -2.72
N VAL A 270 -11.28 -25.16 -1.93
CA VAL A 270 -10.08 -25.89 -2.35
C VAL A 270 -9.81 -27.10 -1.45
#